data_653d4fd856e6946d0399b8df67929de1
#
_entry.id   653d4fd856e6946d0399b8df67929de1
#
_cell.length_a   1.000
_cell.length_b   1.000
_cell.length_c   1.000
_cell.angle_alpha   90.00
_cell.angle_beta   90.00
_cell.angle_gamma   90.00
#
_symmetry.space_group_name_H-M   'P 1'
#
loop_
_entity.id
_entity.type
_entity.pdbx_description
1 polymer ?
#
loop_
_entity_poly.entity_id
_entity_poly.type
_entity_poly.pdbx_seq_one_letter_code
_entity_poly.pdbx_strand_id
1 'polypeptide(L)'
;MAVKKKKTNQEEVTTNEVVVVDQQSSAPKIRDADILNMDYSFDDKIEVATKVAASLKRVIQSQDLAVKIGQSEYVTAEGWEVLGTMLGCTPYVEDVVEIPVDHKHKFMYKATVSIRQGDTILSRASAMAERNNMQKDRPSVYSMAQTRALGKAYRMALSWIVKMADYEPTPAEEMPRFKEKPVNTVEDDLQRAEANIIDVEVE
;
A
#
# COMPACT_ATOMS: atom_id res chain seq x y z
N MET A 1 -11.45 -97.04 8.05
CA MET A 1 -11.23 -96.14 9.21
C MET A 1 -10.37 -95.01 8.80
N ALA A 2 -10.93 -93.77 8.69
CA ALA A 2 -10.25 -92.59 8.16
C ALA A 2 -9.68 -91.79 9.32
N VAL A 3 -8.37 -91.52 9.28
CA VAL A 3 -7.68 -90.61 10.21
C VAL A 3 -7.55 -89.24 9.59
N LYS A 4 -8.20 -88.24 10.18
CA LYS A 4 -8.14 -86.85 9.82
C LYS A 4 -6.79 -86.22 10.30
N LYS A 5 -5.99 -85.74 9.37
CA LYS A 5 -4.83 -84.90 9.67
C LYS A 5 -5.33 -83.47 9.95
N LYS A 6 -4.99 -82.91 11.12
CA LYS A 6 -5.11 -81.50 11.51
C LYS A 6 -4.01 -80.69 10.83
N LYS A 7 -4.38 -79.67 10.08
CA LYS A 7 -3.42 -78.61 9.58
C LYS A 7 -3.22 -77.57 10.68
N THR A 8 -2.00 -77.39 11.06
CA THR A 8 -1.56 -76.30 11.94
C THR A 8 -1.35 -75.01 11.07
N ASN A 9 -2.12 -74.01 11.37
CA ASN A 9 -1.90 -72.68 10.81
C ASN A 9 -0.67 -72.01 11.51
N GLN A 10 0.34 -71.71 10.75
CA GLN A 10 1.38 -70.79 11.18
C GLN A 10 0.90 -69.36 10.91
N GLU A 11 0.81 -68.58 11.97
CA GLU A 11 0.60 -67.15 11.90
C GLU A 11 1.92 -66.47 11.44
N GLU A 12 1.89 -65.84 10.27
CA GLU A 12 2.95 -64.92 9.84
C GLU A 12 2.80 -63.60 10.63
N VAL A 13 3.77 -63.35 11.47
CA VAL A 13 3.94 -62.06 12.13
C VAL A 13 4.53 -61.06 11.10
N THR A 14 3.68 -60.23 10.52
CA THR A 14 4.11 -59.09 9.72
C THR A 14 4.61 -58.01 10.66
N THR A 15 5.92 -57.83 10.71
CA THR A 15 6.59 -56.66 11.31
C THR A 15 6.23 -55.45 10.49
N ASN A 16 5.39 -54.56 11.03
CA ASN A 16 5.18 -53.23 10.50
C ASN A 16 6.48 -52.41 10.71
N GLU A 17 7.26 -52.22 9.67
CA GLU A 17 8.30 -51.18 9.63
C GLU A 17 7.57 -49.82 9.71
N VAL A 18 7.76 -49.15 10.85
CA VAL A 18 7.39 -47.77 11.01
C VAL A 18 8.34 -46.96 10.13
N VAL A 19 7.86 -46.53 8.96
CA VAL A 19 8.53 -45.54 8.14
C VAL A 19 8.50 -44.24 8.94
N VAL A 20 9.60 -43.90 9.59
CA VAL A 20 9.83 -42.57 10.16
C VAL A 20 9.96 -41.62 8.99
N VAL A 21 8.85 -40.98 8.62
CA VAL A 21 8.87 -39.84 7.74
C VAL A 21 9.58 -38.74 8.52
N ASP A 22 10.83 -38.45 8.16
CA ASP A 22 11.54 -37.25 8.58
C ASP A 22 10.68 -36.03 8.16
N GLN A 23 9.85 -35.57 9.08
CA GLN A 23 9.26 -34.26 8.99
C GLN A 23 10.42 -33.27 9.19
N GLN A 24 11.10 -32.95 8.09
CA GLN A 24 11.89 -31.72 8.03
C GLN A 24 10.90 -30.60 8.39
N SER A 25 10.98 -30.18 9.64
CA SER A 25 10.37 -28.97 10.16
C SER A 25 10.94 -27.81 9.37
N SER A 26 10.37 -27.54 8.19
CA SER A 26 10.60 -26.25 7.54
C SER A 26 9.97 -25.23 8.48
N ALA A 27 10.79 -24.44 9.15
CA ALA A 27 10.32 -23.30 9.91
C ALA A 27 9.30 -22.52 9.05
N PRO A 28 8.16 -22.11 9.62
CA PRO A 28 7.13 -21.42 8.86
C PRO A 28 7.77 -20.20 8.19
N LYS A 29 7.71 -20.16 6.85
CA LYS A 29 8.19 -18.99 6.11
C LYS A 29 7.31 -17.80 6.50
N ILE A 30 7.95 -16.70 6.94
CA ILE A 30 7.27 -15.44 7.21
C ILE A 30 6.53 -15.02 5.94
N ARG A 31 5.23 -14.75 6.06
CA ARG A 31 4.46 -14.12 4.98
C ARG A 31 4.77 -12.62 4.97
N ASP A 32 4.74 -12.00 3.79
CA ASP A 32 5.05 -10.57 3.65
C ASP A 32 4.18 -9.69 4.57
N ALA A 33 2.93 -10.09 4.80
CA ALA A 33 2.01 -9.44 5.74
C ALA A 33 2.44 -9.54 7.21
N ASP A 34 3.23 -10.54 7.57
CA ASP A 34 3.64 -10.79 8.96
C ASP A 34 4.88 -9.98 9.37
N ILE A 35 5.49 -9.24 8.44
CA ILE A 35 6.69 -8.43 8.69
C ILE A 35 6.50 -7.39 9.81
N LEU A 36 5.26 -6.96 10.03
CA LEU A 36 4.90 -6.00 11.08
C LEU A 36 4.70 -6.69 12.43
N ASN A 37 4.71 -8.02 12.48
CA ASN A 37 4.59 -8.78 13.72
C ASN A 37 5.90 -8.72 14.51
N MET A 38 5.80 -8.49 15.82
CA MET A 38 6.97 -8.39 16.72
C MET A 38 7.61 -9.73 17.05
N ASP A 39 6.94 -10.86 16.77
CA ASP A 39 7.39 -12.21 17.15
C ASP A 39 8.54 -12.75 16.29
N TYR A 40 8.84 -12.11 15.17
CA TYR A 40 9.92 -12.52 14.27
C TYR A 40 11.26 -11.87 14.61
N SER A 41 12.36 -12.57 14.31
CA SER A 41 13.71 -12.02 14.49
C SER A 41 13.91 -10.76 13.62
N PHE A 42 14.85 -9.92 14.02
CA PHE A 42 15.14 -8.69 13.28
C PHE A 42 15.71 -8.99 11.88
N ASP A 43 16.55 -10.00 11.76
CA ASP A 43 17.16 -10.40 10.49
C ASP A 43 16.13 -10.92 9.50
N ASP A 44 15.17 -11.74 9.95
CA ASP A 44 14.06 -12.21 9.13
C ASP A 44 13.20 -11.05 8.60
N LYS A 45 12.95 -10.06 9.46
CA LYS A 45 12.18 -8.86 9.08
C LYS A 45 12.91 -8.06 8.00
N ILE A 46 14.24 -7.89 8.11
CA ILE A 46 15.04 -7.18 7.10
C ILE A 46 15.02 -7.94 5.77
N GLU A 47 15.16 -9.27 5.78
CA GLU A 47 15.13 -10.07 4.54
C GLU A 47 13.79 -9.91 3.81
N VAL A 48 12.68 -10.04 4.52
CA VAL A 48 11.34 -9.87 3.92
C VAL A 48 11.14 -8.43 3.46
N ALA A 49 11.52 -7.44 4.27
CA ALA A 49 11.43 -6.03 3.92
C ALA A 49 12.20 -5.69 2.64
N THR A 50 13.38 -6.26 2.47
CA THR A 50 14.19 -6.06 1.26
C THR A 50 13.46 -6.58 0.02
N LYS A 51 12.83 -7.74 0.11
CA LYS A 51 12.01 -8.31 -0.99
C LYS A 51 10.79 -7.44 -1.30
N VAL A 52 10.09 -6.98 -0.26
CA VAL A 52 8.93 -6.09 -0.39
C VAL A 52 9.35 -4.76 -1.02
N ALA A 53 10.44 -4.14 -0.56
CA ALA A 53 10.95 -2.90 -1.10
C ALA A 53 11.35 -3.03 -2.59
N ALA A 54 12.00 -4.13 -2.99
CA ALA A 54 12.34 -4.39 -4.38
C ALA A 54 11.09 -4.58 -5.27
N SER A 55 10.05 -5.22 -4.74
CA SER A 55 8.77 -5.38 -5.44
C SER A 55 8.02 -4.06 -5.54
N LEU A 56 7.98 -3.27 -4.46
CA LEU A 56 7.40 -1.93 -4.45
C LEU A 56 8.06 -1.03 -5.49
N LYS A 57 9.41 -1.01 -5.54
CA LYS A 57 10.16 -0.20 -6.52
C LYS A 57 9.75 -0.52 -7.95
N ARG A 58 9.61 -1.81 -8.31
CA ARG A 58 9.15 -2.23 -9.63
C ARG A 58 7.72 -1.75 -9.96
N VAL A 59 6.81 -1.84 -8.98
CA VAL A 59 5.42 -1.40 -9.18
C VAL A 59 5.36 0.13 -9.33
N ILE A 60 6.04 0.87 -8.46
CA ILE A 60 6.10 2.34 -8.54
C ILE A 60 6.61 2.78 -9.92
N GLN A 61 7.69 2.17 -10.42
CA GLN A 61 8.26 2.52 -11.73
C GLN A 61 7.34 2.14 -12.89
N SER A 62 6.66 0.99 -12.82
CA SER A 62 5.79 0.52 -13.92
C SER A 62 4.46 1.28 -13.98
N GLN A 63 3.99 1.85 -12.87
CA GLN A 63 2.70 2.53 -12.76
C GLN A 63 2.82 4.06 -12.57
N ASP A 64 4.05 4.61 -12.62
CA ASP A 64 4.31 6.06 -12.43
C ASP A 64 3.75 6.59 -11.08
N LEU A 65 3.93 5.80 -10.01
CA LEU A 65 3.41 6.11 -8.68
C LEU A 65 4.37 6.93 -7.81
N ALA A 66 5.34 7.61 -8.41
CA ALA A 66 6.22 8.54 -7.74
C ALA A 66 6.38 9.83 -8.55
N VAL A 67 6.61 10.94 -7.83
CA VAL A 67 6.83 12.25 -8.43
C VAL A 67 8.22 12.73 -8.08
N LYS A 68 8.98 13.19 -9.09
CA LYS A 68 10.28 13.81 -8.90
C LYS A 68 10.12 15.26 -8.53
N ILE A 69 10.64 15.65 -7.36
CA ILE A 69 10.66 17.03 -6.87
C ILE A 69 12.10 17.36 -6.51
N GLY A 70 12.73 18.22 -7.31
CA GLY A 70 14.17 18.51 -7.17
C GLY A 70 15.03 17.30 -7.53
N GLN A 71 15.83 16.84 -6.60
CA GLN A 71 16.72 15.67 -6.77
C GLN A 71 16.11 14.38 -6.21
N SER A 72 14.97 14.45 -5.54
CA SER A 72 14.36 13.34 -4.81
C SER A 72 13.07 12.88 -5.46
N GLU A 73 12.73 11.59 -5.28
CA GLU A 73 11.49 10.98 -5.73
C GLU A 73 10.59 10.69 -4.53
N TYR A 74 9.32 11.09 -4.64
CA TYR A 74 8.31 11.01 -3.59
C TYR A 74 7.16 10.13 -4.04
N VAL A 75 6.82 9.13 -3.24
CA VAL A 75 5.73 8.18 -3.53
C VAL A 75 4.38 8.88 -3.35
N THR A 76 3.47 8.71 -4.32
CA THR A 76 2.10 9.23 -4.26
C THR A 76 1.24 8.45 -3.27
N ALA A 77 0.07 8.99 -2.90
CA ALA A 77 -0.90 8.31 -2.03
C ALA A 77 -1.25 6.91 -2.54
N GLU A 78 -1.46 6.76 -3.85
CA GLU A 78 -1.73 5.48 -4.50
C GLU A 78 -0.55 4.49 -4.33
N GLY A 79 0.68 4.98 -4.42
CA GLY A 79 1.87 4.15 -4.18
C GLY A 79 1.96 3.67 -2.73
N TRP A 80 1.57 4.50 -1.77
CA TRP A 80 1.45 4.11 -0.37
C TRP A 80 0.33 3.09 -0.13
N GLU A 81 -0.80 3.21 -0.82
CA GLU A 81 -1.88 2.22 -0.76
C GLU A 81 -1.47 0.88 -1.34
N VAL A 82 -0.73 0.87 -2.45
CA VAL A 82 -0.16 -0.36 -3.03
C VAL A 82 0.75 -1.06 -2.01
N LEU A 83 1.67 -0.32 -1.36
CA LEU A 83 2.51 -0.89 -0.30
C LEU A 83 1.68 -1.45 0.85
N GLY A 84 0.69 -0.70 1.30
CA GLY A 84 -0.23 -1.15 2.35
C GLY A 84 -0.93 -2.45 1.98
N THR A 85 -1.46 -2.54 0.76
CA THR A 85 -2.14 -3.73 0.24
C THR A 85 -1.20 -4.94 0.19
N MET A 86 0.06 -4.77 -0.26
CA MET A 86 1.08 -5.82 -0.27
C MET A 86 1.34 -6.40 1.13
N LEU A 87 1.18 -5.58 2.16
CA LEU A 87 1.39 -5.94 3.57
C LEU A 87 0.09 -6.31 4.32
N GLY A 88 -1.03 -6.42 3.61
CA GLY A 88 -2.33 -6.73 4.22
C GLY A 88 -2.86 -5.62 5.13
N CYS A 89 -2.43 -4.37 4.90
CA CYS A 89 -2.90 -3.21 5.63
C CYS A 89 -4.10 -2.58 4.94
N THR A 90 -5.09 -2.16 5.72
CA THR A 90 -6.30 -1.48 5.24
C THR A 90 -6.41 -0.10 5.86
N PRO A 91 -6.59 0.96 5.06
CA PRO A 91 -6.87 2.29 5.58
C PRO A 91 -8.33 2.39 6.04
N TYR A 92 -8.55 3.11 7.11
CA TYR A 92 -9.87 3.38 7.66
C TYR A 92 -10.02 4.87 7.96
N VAL A 93 -10.93 5.54 7.28
CA VAL A 93 -11.26 6.94 7.57
C VAL A 93 -12.13 6.96 8.83
N GLU A 94 -11.59 7.49 9.92
CA GLU A 94 -12.29 7.53 11.20
C GLU A 94 -13.24 8.73 11.28
N ASP A 95 -12.78 9.88 10.77
CA ASP A 95 -13.52 11.12 10.86
C ASP A 95 -13.07 12.14 9.82
N VAL A 96 -13.99 12.96 9.33
CA VAL A 96 -13.70 14.15 8.53
C VAL A 96 -14.60 15.27 8.99
N VAL A 97 -14.02 16.30 9.58
CA VAL A 97 -14.74 17.45 10.13
C VAL A 97 -14.38 18.74 9.41
N GLU A 98 -15.38 19.60 9.22
CA GLU A 98 -15.14 20.96 8.76
C GLU A 98 -14.62 21.80 9.92
N ILE A 99 -13.51 22.49 9.69
CA ILE A 99 -12.93 23.42 10.65
C ILE A 99 -13.47 24.82 10.37
N PRO A 100 -14.05 25.50 11.35
CA PRO A 100 -14.50 26.88 11.19
C PRO A 100 -13.33 27.79 10.78
N VAL A 101 -13.53 28.58 9.73
CA VAL A 101 -12.56 29.60 9.26
C VAL A 101 -13.26 30.94 9.16
N ASP A 102 -12.60 31.98 9.64
CA ASP A 102 -13.16 33.33 9.72
C ASP A 102 -13.18 34.08 8.36
N HIS A 103 -13.53 33.38 7.27
CA HIS A 103 -13.64 33.98 5.95
C HIS A 103 -14.77 33.36 5.13
N LYS A 104 -15.65 34.19 4.59
CA LYS A 104 -16.86 33.82 3.85
C LYS A 104 -16.65 32.88 2.64
N HIS A 105 -15.45 32.83 2.07
CA HIS A 105 -15.10 32.02 0.90
C HIS A 105 -14.02 30.98 1.17
N LYS A 106 -13.61 30.81 2.42
CA LYS A 106 -12.66 29.77 2.84
C LYS A 106 -13.40 28.65 3.55
N PHE A 107 -13.00 27.45 3.30
CA PHE A 107 -13.42 26.26 4.05
C PHE A 107 -12.21 25.35 4.19
N MET A 108 -12.17 24.64 5.30
CA MET A 108 -11.09 23.76 5.68
C MET A 108 -11.67 22.47 6.23
N TYR A 109 -11.09 21.35 5.87
CA TYR A 109 -11.43 20.05 6.43
C TYR A 109 -10.23 19.43 7.12
N LYS A 110 -10.49 18.75 8.23
CA LYS A 110 -9.55 17.88 8.91
C LYS A 110 -10.06 16.45 8.79
N ALA A 111 -9.24 15.57 8.22
CA ALA A 111 -9.49 14.13 8.20
C ALA A 111 -8.60 13.41 9.20
N THR A 112 -9.11 12.33 9.78
CA THR A 112 -8.35 11.39 10.61
C THR A 112 -8.46 10.00 10.01
N VAL A 113 -7.31 9.37 9.76
CA VAL A 113 -7.20 8.05 9.13
C VAL A 113 -6.35 7.15 10.02
N SER A 114 -6.75 5.90 10.19
CA SER A 114 -5.94 4.84 10.78
C SER A 114 -5.58 3.78 9.73
N ILE A 115 -4.40 3.22 9.85
CA ILE A 115 -3.95 2.04 9.09
C ILE A 115 -4.06 0.83 10.01
N ARG A 116 -4.74 -0.20 9.53
CA ARG A 116 -5.01 -1.42 10.30
C ARG A 116 -4.49 -2.65 9.57
N GLN A 117 -4.03 -3.62 10.35
CA GLN A 117 -3.76 -4.99 9.89
C GLN A 117 -4.63 -5.92 10.74
N GLY A 118 -5.68 -6.49 10.14
CA GLY A 118 -6.75 -7.14 10.88
C GLY A 118 -7.37 -6.15 11.91
N ASP A 119 -7.43 -6.56 13.17
CA ASP A 119 -7.96 -5.74 14.28
C ASP A 119 -6.93 -4.78 14.89
N THR A 120 -5.66 -4.88 14.49
CA THR A 120 -4.58 -4.07 15.06
C THR A 120 -4.46 -2.74 14.33
N ILE A 121 -4.47 -1.63 15.07
CA ILE A 121 -4.16 -0.30 14.55
C ILE A 121 -2.64 -0.12 14.55
N LEU A 122 -2.04 -0.02 13.37
CA LEU A 122 -0.60 0.19 13.20
C LEU A 122 -0.21 1.66 13.35
N SER A 123 -1.06 2.55 12.85
CA SER A 123 -0.85 4.00 12.94
C SER A 123 -2.15 4.75 12.82
N ARG A 124 -2.14 6.01 13.27
CA ARG A 124 -3.25 6.96 13.12
C ARG A 124 -2.67 8.34 12.84
N ALA A 125 -3.20 9.03 11.84
CA ALA A 125 -2.78 10.39 11.54
C ALA A 125 -3.95 11.29 11.17
N SER A 126 -3.77 12.58 11.39
CA SER A 126 -4.70 13.59 10.92
C SER A 126 -3.97 14.57 9.99
N ALA A 127 -4.69 15.06 8.99
CA ALA A 127 -4.23 16.13 8.12
C ALA A 127 -5.39 17.10 7.81
N MET A 128 -5.00 18.31 7.41
CA MET A 128 -5.95 19.35 7.03
C MET A 128 -5.73 19.74 5.56
N ALA A 129 -6.82 20.11 4.92
CA ALA A 129 -6.80 20.79 3.63
C ALA A 129 -7.71 22.00 3.67
N GLU A 130 -7.28 23.08 3.01
CA GLU A 130 -8.03 24.31 2.87
C GLU A 130 -8.27 24.62 1.39
N ARG A 131 -9.31 25.41 1.11
CA ARG A 131 -9.56 25.94 -0.23
C ARG A 131 -8.35 26.71 -0.74
N ASN A 132 -7.90 26.36 -1.93
CA ASN A 132 -6.79 27.04 -2.63
C ASN A 132 -7.12 27.16 -4.13
N ASN A 133 -6.13 27.51 -4.96
CA ASN A 133 -6.35 27.65 -6.41
C ASN A 133 -6.61 26.35 -7.15
N MET A 134 -6.21 25.19 -6.57
CA MET A 134 -6.42 23.86 -7.16
C MET A 134 -7.71 23.23 -6.63
N GLN A 135 -7.89 23.19 -5.30
CA GLN A 135 -9.10 22.69 -4.64
C GLN A 135 -10.06 23.86 -4.42
N LYS A 136 -10.95 24.13 -5.39
CA LYS A 136 -11.84 25.29 -5.39
C LYS A 136 -13.21 25.02 -4.75
N ASP A 137 -13.65 23.78 -4.75
CA ASP A 137 -14.94 23.34 -4.23
C ASP A 137 -14.79 22.51 -2.93
N ARG A 138 -15.89 22.35 -2.20
CA ARG A 138 -15.91 21.60 -0.95
C ARG A 138 -15.56 20.13 -1.11
N PRO A 139 -16.07 19.39 -2.12
CA PRO A 139 -15.71 17.98 -2.32
C PRO A 139 -14.22 17.77 -2.55
N SER A 140 -13.56 18.61 -3.36
CA SER A 140 -12.13 18.45 -3.62
C SER A 140 -11.27 18.75 -2.39
N VAL A 141 -11.64 19.74 -1.55
CA VAL A 141 -10.91 20.00 -0.28
C VAL A 141 -11.16 18.88 0.72
N TYR A 142 -12.39 18.36 0.79
CA TYR A 142 -12.75 17.21 1.62
C TYR A 142 -11.90 15.97 1.26
N SER A 143 -11.85 15.62 -0.04
CA SER A 143 -11.05 14.49 -0.54
C SER A 143 -9.55 14.70 -0.29
N MET A 144 -9.03 15.92 -0.52
CA MET A 144 -7.61 16.23 -0.28
C MET A 144 -7.24 16.08 1.19
N ALA A 145 -8.12 16.41 2.13
CA ALA A 145 -7.88 16.19 3.55
C ALA A 145 -7.72 14.69 3.86
N GLN A 146 -8.56 13.85 3.26
CA GLN A 146 -8.48 12.38 3.41
C GLN A 146 -7.18 11.84 2.80
N THR A 147 -6.84 12.22 1.57
CA THR A 147 -5.62 11.77 0.88
C THR A 147 -4.36 12.12 1.67
N ARG A 148 -4.27 13.35 2.20
CA ARG A 148 -3.15 13.77 3.05
C ARG A 148 -3.08 13.00 4.37
N ALA A 149 -4.23 12.77 5.02
CA ALA A 149 -4.27 12.01 6.26
C ALA A 149 -3.86 10.54 6.04
N LEU A 150 -4.30 9.95 4.94
CA LEU A 150 -3.97 8.60 4.50
C LEU A 150 -2.46 8.44 4.26
N GLY A 151 -1.87 9.27 3.40
CA GLY A 151 -0.43 9.24 3.14
C GLY A 151 0.39 9.40 4.41
N LYS A 152 -0.03 10.31 5.32
CA LYS A 152 0.63 10.52 6.61
C LYS A 152 0.52 9.31 7.54
N ALA A 153 -0.63 8.64 7.57
CA ALA A 153 -0.82 7.44 8.37
C ALA A 153 0.04 6.27 7.84
N TYR A 154 0.09 6.05 6.53
CA TYR A 154 0.99 5.06 5.93
C TYR A 154 2.46 5.38 6.20
N ARG A 155 2.88 6.64 6.06
CA ARG A 155 4.24 7.06 6.38
C ARG A 155 4.64 6.68 7.80
N MET A 156 3.77 6.91 8.78
CA MET A 156 4.06 6.59 10.18
C MET A 156 4.30 5.11 10.41
N ALA A 157 3.62 4.23 9.67
CA ALA A 157 3.76 2.79 9.83
C ALA A 157 4.87 2.19 8.94
N LEU A 158 5.04 2.69 7.71
CA LEU A 158 5.74 1.97 6.65
C LEU A 158 6.90 2.75 6.01
N SER A 159 7.27 3.94 6.52
CA SER A 159 8.30 4.80 5.94
C SER A 159 9.67 4.12 5.76
N TRP A 160 10.01 3.21 6.66
CA TRP A 160 11.25 2.46 6.62
C TRP A 160 11.34 1.54 5.38
N ILE A 161 10.23 0.93 4.94
CA ILE A 161 10.20 0.10 3.72
C ILE A 161 10.37 0.96 2.47
N VAL A 162 9.70 2.12 2.43
CA VAL A 162 9.82 3.09 1.33
C VAL A 162 11.26 3.59 1.21
N LYS A 163 11.92 3.84 2.35
CA LYS A 163 13.33 4.24 2.37
C LYS A 163 14.25 3.12 1.87
N MET A 164 13.96 1.87 2.16
CA MET A 164 14.69 0.71 1.61
C MET A 164 14.49 0.56 0.09
N ALA A 165 13.42 1.10 -0.47
CA ALA A 165 13.16 1.13 -1.91
C ALA A 165 13.81 2.35 -2.62
N ASP A 166 14.63 3.13 -1.93
CA ASP A 166 15.32 4.34 -2.39
C ASP A 166 14.41 5.54 -2.69
N TYR A 167 13.22 5.59 -2.10
CA TYR A 167 12.32 6.75 -2.19
C TYR A 167 12.35 7.59 -0.92
N GLU A 168 11.93 8.87 -1.05
CA GLU A 168 11.74 9.71 0.12
C GLU A 168 10.51 9.29 0.91
N PRO A 169 10.60 9.23 2.27
CA PRO A 169 9.52 8.69 3.10
C PRO A 169 8.35 9.67 3.29
N THR A 170 8.41 10.86 2.73
CA THR A 170 7.31 11.84 2.76
C THR A 170 6.39 11.60 1.57
N PRO A 171 5.06 11.49 1.75
CA PRO A 171 4.13 11.42 0.64
C PRO A 171 4.22 12.64 -0.27
N ALA A 172 4.07 12.44 -1.58
CA ALA A 172 4.18 13.51 -2.57
C ALA A 172 3.20 14.67 -2.28
N GLU A 173 2.01 14.36 -1.79
CA GLU A 173 0.93 15.30 -1.48
C GLU A 173 1.24 16.23 -0.30
N GLU A 174 2.22 15.88 0.53
CA GLU A 174 2.70 16.74 1.62
C GLU A 174 3.74 17.77 1.14
N MET A 175 4.27 17.61 -0.08
CA MET A 175 5.33 18.47 -0.59
C MET A 175 4.78 19.80 -1.11
N PRO A 176 5.39 20.96 -0.75
CA PRO A 176 4.87 22.29 -1.12
C PRO A 176 4.80 22.56 -2.63
N ARG A 177 5.56 21.79 -3.43
CA ARG A 177 5.66 21.94 -4.89
C ARG A 177 4.93 20.83 -5.65
N PHE A 178 4.18 20.00 -4.96
CA PHE A 178 3.34 19.01 -5.61
C PHE A 178 2.23 19.74 -6.37
N LYS A 179 2.39 19.83 -7.68
CA LYS A 179 1.33 20.22 -8.61
C LYS A 179 0.82 18.93 -9.20
N GLU A 180 -0.40 18.54 -8.88
CA GLU A 180 -1.10 17.55 -9.69
C GLU A 180 -0.97 17.99 -11.16
N LYS A 181 -0.56 17.04 -12.03
CA LYS A 181 -0.61 17.29 -13.49
C LYS A 181 -2.05 17.76 -13.75
N PRO A 182 -2.27 18.89 -14.43
CA PRO A 182 -3.64 19.28 -14.76
C PRO A 182 -4.23 18.10 -15.53
N VAL A 183 -5.34 17.57 -15.03
CA VAL A 183 -6.16 16.64 -15.82
C VAL A 183 -6.56 17.48 -17.04
N ASN A 184 -6.00 17.15 -18.21
CA ASN A 184 -6.42 17.76 -19.46
C ASN A 184 -7.94 17.54 -19.54
N THR A 185 -8.69 18.56 -19.32
CA THR A 185 -10.12 18.49 -19.55
C THR A 185 -10.34 18.31 -21.05
N VAL A 186 -11.39 17.60 -21.41
CA VAL A 186 -11.79 17.44 -22.83
C VAL A 186 -11.87 18.80 -23.55
N GLU A 187 -12.15 19.85 -22.80
CA GLU A 187 -12.17 21.26 -23.27
C GLU A 187 -10.77 21.77 -23.63
N ASP A 188 -9.71 21.42 -22.89
CA ASP A 188 -8.32 21.81 -23.22
C ASP A 188 -7.83 21.09 -24.50
N ASP A 189 -8.22 19.84 -24.68
CA ASP A 189 -7.89 19.06 -25.88
C ASP A 189 -8.68 19.56 -27.10
N LEU A 190 -9.93 19.98 -26.93
CA LEU A 190 -10.74 20.61 -27.97
C LEU A 190 -10.17 21.98 -28.39
N GLN A 191 -9.77 22.82 -27.46
CA GLN A 191 -9.15 24.12 -27.75
C GLN A 191 -7.81 23.98 -28.47
N ARG A 192 -7.00 22.95 -28.12
CA ARG A 192 -5.78 22.62 -28.87
C ARG A 192 -6.06 22.12 -30.28
N ALA A 193 -7.09 21.31 -30.45
CA ALA A 193 -7.48 20.83 -31.77
C ALA A 193 -8.00 21.98 -32.65
N GLU A 194 -8.79 22.89 -32.12
CA GLU A 194 -9.27 24.09 -32.82
C GLU A 194 -8.13 25.05 -33.21
N ALA A 195 -7.15 25.29 -32.30
CA ALA A 195 -6.00 26.13 -32.60
C ALA A 195 -5.15 25.55 -33.76
N ASN A 196 -4.97 24.24 -33.82
CA ASN A 196 -4.24 23.58 -34.89
C ASN A 196 -4.95 23.56 -36.26
N ILE A 197 -6.26 23.74 -36.29
CA ILE A 197 -7.04 23.83 -37.53
C ILE A 197 -6.89 25.21 -38.16
N ILE A 198 -6.79 26.27 -37.36
CA ILE A 198 -6.70 27.64 -37.87
C ILE A 198 -5.35 27.90 -38.57
N ASP A 199 -4.27 27.23 -38.15
CA ASP A 199 -2.94 27.40 -38.76
C ASP A 199 -2.77 26.69 -40.14
N VAL A 200 -3.71 25.85 -40.55
CA VAL A 200 -3.65 25.10 -41.81
C VAL A 200 -4.42 25.81 -42.93
N GLU A 201 -5.26 26.81 -42.68
CA GLU A 201 -6.06 27.54 -43.68
C GLU A 201 -5.42 28.82 -44.22
N VAL A 202 -4.16 29.11 -43.90
CA VAL A 202 -3.45 30.39 -44.28
C VAL A 202 -2.23 30.14 -45.19
N GLU A 203 -2.19 29.05 -45.95
CA GLU A 203 -1.23 28.89 -47.06
C GLU A 203 -1.91 28.92 -48.45
#